data_e55f35933cf2c2dd52008e3b8b6d165a
#
_entry.id   e55f35933cf2c2dd52008e3b8b6d165a
#
_cell.length_a   1.000
_cell.length_b   1.000
_cell.length_c   1.000
_cell.angle_alpha   90.00
_cell.angle_beta   90.00
_cell.angle_gamma   90.00
#
_symmetry.space_group_name_H-M   'P 1'
#
loop_
_entity.id
_entity.type
_entity.pdbx_description
1 polymer ?
#
loop_
_entity_poly.entity_id
_entity_poly.type
_entity_poly.pdbx_seq_one_letter_code
_entity_poly.pdbx_strand_id
1 'polypeptide(L)'
;MIPSPHYNADDPLFPSLCKIKGALGDFSRDRKSSSGPLLELLEDCTKSFETEDRYRTDPRFLKVWILYADISEKFEEVFKEMEEKKIGLTHSLLYEAYAVYLEAKGKPSEADAIYELGISRKAMPFESLKKAYTSFLCRMAEVTQFSGLDKAKTDACIEREKIKSMNPWSDYTINSLLEKLNPFIKKYNFVIVAALGFGSWLGGCKYQIKGCAGRGGFAEVYKAYKSELPEDVVALKIQKPAFPWEFYLYRQLDKRIPSKERSAFGFAQRVHIFSDCSILVCDYVAHGLQDVINSYLVTGQHMDEILCMYYTTEMLRMLETLHTAGIIHGDFKSDNLLVRYASGDPQEDAFLSRSGPWEDQGLCLIDWGRGIDLSLFPVDIEFHADCRTSNFRCIEMQENRPWKFQVDIYGLCVVVHMMLHGQYMELEKKIGADGSVLYQPKSYLKRYWNIDLWQNMFTTLLNCQGNYSPMILQGLRKSFEDYMCKQPHLIKKLMQLLVRQRTCLCSGK
;
A
#
# COMPACT_ATOMS: atom_id res chain seq x y z
N MET A 1 1.75 13.14 14.33
CA MET A 1 0.61 13.17 15.29
C MET A 1 1.14 12.94 16.68
N ILE A 2 0.89 13.87 17.62
CA ILE A 2 1.14 13.67 19.04
C ILE A 2 -0.02 12.80 19.53
N PRO A 3 0.20 11.64 20.21
CA PRO A 3 -0.89 10.83 20.75
C PRO A 3 -1.68 11.69 21.75
N SER A 4 -3.01 11.50 21.78
CA SER A 4 -3.89 12.16 22.74
C SER A 4 -3.45 11.79 24.16
N PRO A 5 -3.18 12.74 25.05
CA PRO A 5 -2.67 12.48 26.40
C PRO A 5 -3.83 12.26 27.37
N HIS A 6 -3.62 11.37 28.32
CA HIS A 6 -4.24 11.52 29.61
C HIS A 6 -3.77 12.88 30.18
N TYR A 7 -4.69 13.82 30.25
CA TYR A 7 -4.47 15.15 30.78
C TYR A 7 -3.98 15.07 32.23
N ASN A 8 -2.70 15.40 32.44
CA ASN A 8 -2.24 15.76 33.76
C ASN A 8 -2.23 17.30 33.80
N ALA A 9 -3.16 17.90 34.55
CA ALA A 9 -3.34 19.35 34.65
C ALA A 9 -2.09 20.08 35.26
N ASP A 10 -1.10 19.32 35.74
CA ASP A 10 0.10 19.79 36.42
C ASP A 10 1.39 19.69 35.59
N ASP A 11 1.31 19.55 34.24
CA ASP A 11 2.51 19.52 33.39
C ASP A 11 2.90 20.94 32.91
N PRO A 12 3.92 21.60 33.53
CA PRO A 12 4.33 22.95 33.19
C PRO A 12 4.84 23.13 31.76
N LEU A 13 5.30 22.06 31.09
CA LEU A 13 5.76 22.09 29.71
C LEU A 13 4.57 22.25 28.73
N PHE A 14 3.40 21.73 29.07
CA PHE A 14 2.26 21.66 28.16
C PHE A 14 1.78 23.01 27.62
N PRO A 15 1.64 24.10 28.44
CA PRO A 15 1.26 25.41 27.93
C PRO A 15 2.24 25.97 26.90
N SER A 16 3.56 25.75 27.09
CA SER A 16 4.60 26.18 26.14
C SER A 16 4.50 25.40 24.84
N LEU A 17 4.24 24.09 24.89
CA LEU A 17 4.00 23.27 23.68
C LEU A 17 2.78 23.74 22.89
N CYS A 18 1.70 24.18 23.56
CA CYS A 18 0.52 24.72 22.90
C CYS A 18 0.81 26.05 22.17
N LYS A 19 1.58 26.95 22.81
CA LYS A 19 2.01 28.22 22.18
C LYS A 19 2.89 27.97 20.96
N ILE A 20 3.90 27.11 21.09
CA ILE A 20 4.80 26.71 19.99
C ILE A 20 4.00 26.11 18.84
N LYS A 21 3.04 25.22 19.13
CA LYS A 21 2.20 24.61 18.11
C LYS A 21 1.35 25.64 17.35
N GLY A 22 0.81 26.64 18.05
CA GLY A 22 0.08 27.76 17.45
C GLY A 22 0.97 28.57 16.50
N ALA A 23 2.12 29.03 17.00
CA ALA A 23 3.09 29.81 16.24
C ALA A 23 3.65 29.04 15.03
N LEU A 24 3.87 27.72 15.17
CA LEU A 24 4.30 26.85 14.06
C LEU A 24 3.21 26.73 12.96
N GLY A 25 1.94 26.71 13.37
CA GLY A 25 0.80 26.74 12.44
C GLY A 25 0.73 28.03 11.65
N ASP A 26 0.99 29.17 12.29
CA ASP A 26 0.99 30.49 11.66
C ASP A 26 2.22 30.68 10.73
N PHE A 27 3.40 30.25 11.17
CA PHE A 27 4.62 30.22 10.35
C PHE A 27 4.48 29.33 9.10
N SER A 28 3.75 28.22 9.20
CA SER A 28 3.49 27.34 8.07
C SER A 28 2.48 27.92 7.06
N ARG A 29 1.60 28.81 7.49
CA ARG A 29 0.60 29.45 6.65
C ARG A 29 1.15 30.65 5.86
N ASP A 30 2.06 31.39 6.47
CA ASP A 30 2.65 32.59 5.84
C ASP A 30 4.18 32.51 5.87
N ARG A 31 4.77 31.96 4.77
CA ARG A 31 6.23 31.86 4.58
C ARG A 31 6.97 33.21 4.50
N LYS A 32 6.26 34.34 4.46
CA LYS A 32 6.82 35.68 4.54
C LYS A 32 6.83 36.24 5.97
N SER A 33 6.20 35.53 6.91
CA SER A 33 6.23 35.89 8.32
C SER A 33 7.61 35.64 8.89
N SER A 34 8.14 36.60 9.65
CA SER A 34 9.45 36.50 10.31
C SER A 34 9.47 35.29 11.25
N SER A 35 10.52 34.46 11.21
CA SER A 35 10.76 33.36 12.15
C SER A 35 10.98 33.82 13.60
N GLY A 36 11.15 35.14 13.82
CA GLY A 36 11.46 35.73 15.11
C GLY A 36 10.53 35.32 16.27
N PRO A 37 9.20 35.48 16.16
CA PRO A 37 8.30 35.12 17.26
C PRO A 37 8.31 33.63 17.64
N LEU A 38 8.47 32.74 16.65
CA LEU A 38 8.56 31.30 16.89
C LEU A 38 9.92 30.95 17.52
N LEU A 39 11.00 31.58 17.07
CA LEU A 39 12.35 31.38 17.63
C LEU A 39 12.40 31.81 19.10
N GLU A 40 11.82 32.96 19.46
CA GLU A 40 11.73 33.45 20.80
C GLU A 40 10.96 32.48 21.73
N LEU A 41 9.81 31.96 21.28
CA LEU A 41 9.05 30.96 22.04
C LEU A 41 9.80 29.64 22.23
N LEU A 42 10.61 29.22 21.26
CA LEU A 42 11.44 28.02 21.37
C LEU A 42 12.59 28.25 22.37
N GLU A 43 13.26 29.39 22.27
CA GLU A 43 14.35 29.79 23.16
C GLU A 43 13.86 29.92 24.63
N ASP A 44 12.74 30.58 24.85
CA ASP A 44 12.11 30.67 26.15
C ASP A 44 11.75 29.30 26.74
N CYS A 45 11.20 28.42 25.92
CA CYS A 45 10.85 27.07 26.35
C CYS A 45 12.09 26.24 26.71
N THR A 46 13.13 26.26 25.87
CA THR A 46 14.36 25.51 26.14
C THR A 46 15.02 26.00 27.43
N LYS A 47 15.19 27.32 27.63
CA LYS A 47 15.77 27.92 28.85
C LYS A 47 14.95 27.65 30.10
N SER A 48 13.62 27.67 30.01
CA SER A 48 12.75 27.49 31.19
C SER A 48 12.80 26.08 31.76
N PHE A 49 13.07 25.06 30.94
CA PHE A 49 12.96 23.66 31.35
C PHE A 49 14.28 22.86 31.27
N GLU A 50 15.39 23.44 30.80
CA GLU A 50 16.68 22.76 30.63
C GLU A 50 17.29 22.20 31.92
N THR A 51 16.96 22.78 33.05
CA THR A 51 17.47 22.35 34.39
C THR A 51 16.59 21.28 35.04
N GLU A 52 15.41 21.02 34.50
CA GLU A 52 14.47 20.05 35.06
C GLU A 52 14.76 18.62 34.60
N ASP A 53 15.24 17.78 35.52
CA ASP A 53 15.62 16.37 35.22
C ASP A 53 14.51 15.55 34.56
N ARG A 54 13.24 15.80 34.88
CA ARG A 54 12.09 15.10 34.34
C ARG A 54 11.93 15.26 32.82
N TYR A 55 12.41 16.37 32.23
CA TYR A 55 12.29 16.64 30.81
C TYR A 55 13.53 16.23 30.02
N ARG A 56 14.65 15.87 30.65
CA ARG A 56 15.88 15.44 29.94
C ARG A 56 15.65 14.25 28.99
N THR A 57 14.74 13.36 29.34
CA THR A 57 14.38 12.19 28.53
C THR A 57 12.99 12.29 27.90
N ASP A 58 12.31 13.44 28.01
CA ASP A 58 10.97 13.63 27.44
C ASP A 58 11.06 13.85 25.92
N PRO A 59 10.44 13.00 25.10
CA PRO A 59 10.50 13.12 23.65
C PRO A 59 9.80 14.39 23.12
N ARG A 60 8.90 15.01 23.88
CA ARG A 60 8.24 16.27 23.51
C ARG A 60 9.23 17.43 23.64
N PHE A 61 9.99 17.46 24.74
CA PHE A 61 11.01 18.47 24.98
C PHE A 61 12.19 18.33 24.01
N LEU A 62 12.58 17.08 23.70
CA LEU A 62 13.57 16.81 22.66
C LEU A 62 13.16 17.41 21.31
N LYS A 63 11.89 17.29 20.92
CA LYS A 63 11.38 17.88 19.66
C LYS A 63 11.42 19.40 19.66
N VAL A 64 11.25 20.04 20.81
CA VAL A 64 11.42 21.51 20.96
C VAL A 64 12.87 21.89 20.67
N TRP A 65 13.84 21.17 21.25
CA TRP A 65 15.27 21.41 21.04
C TRP A 65 15.69 21.21 19.57
N ILE A 66 15.22 20.15 18.94
CA ILE A 66 15.51 19.89 17.51
C ILE A 66 14.90 21.00 16.64
N LEU A 67 13.67 21.43 16.92
CA LEU A 67 13.02 22.50 16.18
C LEU A 67 13.75 23.85 16.39
N TYR A 68 14.24 24.11 17.61
CA TYR A 68 15.05 25.28 17.93
C TYR A 68 16.36 25.28 17.13
N ALA A 69 17.05 24.12 17.08
CA ALA A 69 18.27 23.95 16.32
C ALA A 69 18.04 24.19 14.80
N ASP A 70 16.93 23.70 14.25
CA ASP A 70 16.59 23.82 12.84
C ASP A 70 16.26 25.27 12.45
N ILE A 71 15.43 25.96 13.24
CA ILE A 71 14.99 27.34 12.97
C ILE A 71 16.10 28.37 13.25
N SER A 72 16.95 28.13 14.25
CA SER A 72 18.10 29.01 14.57
C SER A 72 19.27 28.86 13.59
N GLU A 73 19.27 27.82 12.76
CA GLU A 73 20.38 27.38 11.88
C GLU A 73 21.69 27.08 12.65
N LYS A 74 21.62 26.89 13.97
CA LYS A 74 22.78 26.67 14.87
C LYS A 74 22.82 25.23 15.40
N PHE A 75 22.58 24.25 14.56
CA PHE A 75 22.41 22.86 14.99
C PHE A 75 23.63 22.31 15.72
N GLU A 76 24.85 22.66 15.28
CA GLU A 76 26.09 22.18 15.91
C GLU A 76 26.27 22.74 17.34
N GLU A 77 25.96 24.02 17.55
CA GLU A 77 26.03 24.67 18.86
C GLU A 77 24.97 24.09 19.81
N VAL A 78 23.74 23.97 19.31
CA VAL A 78 22.61 23.45 20.08
C VAL A 78 22.83 21.98 20.44
N PHE A 79 23.36 21.17 19.52
CA PHE A 79 23.66 19.77 19.81
C PHE A 79 24.71 19.63 20.92
N LYS A 80 25.77 20.44 20.88
CA LYS A 80 26.79 20.47 21.94
C LYS A 80 26.20 20.85 23.29
N GLU A 81 25.33 21.86 23.34
CA GLU A 81 24.61 22.28 24.53
C GLU A 81 23.71 21.16 25.09
N MET A 82 23.00 20.42 24.20
CA MET A 82 22.21 19.28 24.61
C MET A 82 23.06 18.13 25.19
N GLU A 83 24.27 17.90 24.65
CA GLU A 83 25.22 16.92 25.19
C GLU A 83 25.69 17.34 26.62
N GLU A 84 26.09 18.59 26.78
CA GLU A 84 26.54 19.13 28.09
C GLU A 84 25.45 19.03 29.13
N LYS A 85 24.19 19.32 28.77
CA LYS A 85 23.00 19.27 29.63
C LYS A 85 22.35 17.88 29.71
N LYS A 86 22.86 16.90 29.00
CA LYS A 86 22.37 15.52 28.91
C LYS A 86 20.89 15.41 28.45
N ILE A 87 20.48 16.25 27.51
CA ILE A 87 19.10 16.30 27.00
C ILE A 87 18.96 15.38 25.79
N GLY A 88 18.03 14.46 25.84
CA GLY A 88 17.62 13.58 24.74
C GLY A 88 18.65 12.53 24.30
N LEU A 89 19.78 12.35 25.02
CA LEU A 89 20.88 11.46 24.63
C LEU A 89 20.49 9.99 24.49
N THR A 90 19.39 9.58 25.10
CA THR A 90 18.86 8.21 25.01
C THR A 90 17.87 8.01 23.84
N HIS A 91 17.57 9.06 23.08
CA HIS A 91 16.61 9.00 21.98
C HIS A 91 17.28 9.00 20.61
N SER A 92 16.90 8.04 19.76
CA SER A 92 17.39 7.91 18.36
C SER A 92 17.15 9.16 17.54
N LEU A 93 16.01 9.82 17.75
CA LEU A 93 15.61 11.03 17.01
C LEU A 93 16.64 12.16 17.06
N LEU A 94 17.41 12.29 18.17
CA LEU A 94 18.47 13.29 18.27
C LEU A 94 19.58 13.03 17.24
N TYR A 95 20.06 11.80 17.17
CA TYR A 95 21.13 11.40 16.28
C TYR A 95 20.69 11.39 14.82
N GLU A 96 19.46 10.92 14.56
CA GLU A 96 18.84 10.94 13.23
C GLU A 96 18.74 12.37 12.70
N ALA A 97 18.21 13.31 13.49
CA ALA A 97 18.05 14.72 13.09
C ALA A 97 19.39 15.42 12.83
N TYR A 98 20.37 15.21 13.72
CA TYR A 98 21.68 15.85 13.57
C TYR A 98 22.48 15.27 12.40
N ALA A 99 22.44 13.96 12.19
CA ALA A 99 23.08 13.33 11.04
C ALA A 99 22.48 13.81 9.72
N VAL A 100 21.15 13.94 9.62
CA VAL A 100 20.46 14.48 8.43
C VAL A 100 20.86 15.94 8.17
N TYR A 101 21.00 16.75 9.22
CA TYR A 101 21.50 18.12 9.09
C TYR A 101 22.94 18.15 8.52
N LEU A 102 23.85 17.34 9.06
CA LEU A 102 25.23 17.24 8.58
C LEU A 102 25.33 16.75 7.14
N GLU A 103 24.51 15.76 6.78
CA GLU A 103 24.39 15.28 5.40
C GLU A 103 23.96 16.42 4.45
N ALA A 104 22.94 17.19 4.83
CA ALA A 104 22.47 18.36 4.05
C ALA A 104 23.52 19.47 3.91
N LYS A 105 24.44 19.61 4.90
CA LYS A 105 25.58 20.55 4.85
C LYS A 105 26.79 19.98 4.07
N GLY A 106 26.68 18.80 3.47
CA GLY A 106 27.76 18.16 2.73
C GLY A 106 28.90 17.61 3.58
N LYS A 107 28.61 17.24 4.83
CA LYS A 107 29.56 16.70 5.83
C LYS A 107 29.25 15.21 6.13
N PRO A 108 29.35 14.30 5.15
CA PRO A 108 28.92 12.90 5.33
C PRO A 108 29.75 12.13 6.36
N SER A 109 31.04 12.40 6.50
CA SER A 109 31.89 11.74 7.49
C SER A 109 31.51 12.12 8.94
N GLU A 110 31.07 13.36 9.15
CA GLU A 110 30.58 13.80 10.47
C GLU A 110 29.19 13.19 10.74
N ALA A 111 28.32 13.08 9.72
CA ALA A 111 27.03 12.41 9.83
C ALA A 111 27.17 10.93 10.19
N ASP A 112 28.13 10.23 9.58
CA ASP A 112 28.47 8.84 9.89
C ASP A 112 28.85 8.67 11.36
N ALA A 113 29.75 9.53 11.87
CA ALA A 113 30.18 9.53 13.26
C ALA A 113 29.01 9.76 14.25
N ILE A 114 28.02 10.58 13.88
CA ILE A 114 26.83 10.83 14.70
C ILE A 114 25.93 9.60 14.75
N TYR A 115 25.72 8.89 13.64
CA TYR A 115 24.99 7.64 13.64
C TYR A 115 25.69 6.57 14.51
N GLU A 116 27.01 6.42 14.35
CA GLU A 116 27.81 5.49 15.17
C GLU A 116 27.73 5.82 16.68
N LEU A 117 27.77 7.12 17.01
CA LEU A 117 27.63 7.60 18.39
C LEU A 117 26.25 7.21 18.98
N GLY A 118 25.17 7.40 18.24
CA GLY A 118 23.83 7.02 18.66
C GLY A 118 23.68 5.51 18.86
N ILE A 119 24.29 4.71 17.98
CA ILE A 119 24.33 3.24 18.08
C ILE A 119 25.14 2.79 19.30
N SER A 120 26.30 3.39 19.55
CA SER A 120 27.15 3.06 20.71
C SER A 120 26.44 3.35 22.04
N ARG A 121 25.62 4.42 22.06
CA ARG A 121 24.80 4.82 23.22
C ARG A 121 23.50 4.02 23.34
N LYS A 122 23.22 3.10 22.41
CA LYS A 122 21.99 2.30 22.33
C LYS A 122 20.72 3.16 22.39
N ALA A 123 20.71 4.29 21.68
CA ALA A 123 19.60 5.23 21.69
C ALA A 123 18.31 4.58 21.14
N MET A 124 17.18 4.85 21.81
CA MET A 124 15.90 4.20 21.53
C MET A 124 14.94 5.11 20.71
N PRO A 125 14.12 4.59 19.79
CA PRO A 125 14.05 3.18 19.37
C PRO A 125 15.26 2.75 18.53
N PHE A 126 15.94 1.69 18.98
CA PHE A 126 17.22 1.26 18.40
C PHE A 126 17.11 0.81 16.93
N GLU A 127 16.00 0.15 16.60
CA GLU A 127 15.74 -0.29 15.22
C GLU A 127 15.47 0.89 14.27
N SER A 128 14.87 1.98 14.76
CA SER A 128 14.70 3.22 13.98
C SER A 128 16.07 3.82 13.60
N LEU A 129 16.95 3.94 14.60
CA LEU A 129 18.29 4.46 14.39
C LEU A 129 19.12 3.63 13.40
N LYS A 130 19.08 2.30 13.54
CA LYS A 130 19.75 1.40 12.59
C LYS A 130 19.22 1.57 11.17
N LYS A 131 17.89 1.64 11.03
CA LYS A 131 17.24 1.84 9.72
C LYS A 131 17.66 3.17 9.09
N ALA A 132 17.69 4.25 9.87
CA ALA A 132 18.12 5.57 9.42
C ALA A 132 19.60 5.56 8.99
N TYR A 133 20.47 4.90 9.79
CA TYR A 133 21.89 4.75 9.46
C TYR A 133 22.12 3.94 8.20
N THR A 134 21.43 2.80 8.05
CA THR A 134 21.52 2.00 6.83
C THR A 134 21.09 2.81 5.60
N SER A 135 20.00 3.57 5.70
CA SER A 135 19.55 4.44 4.61
C SER A 135 20.58 5.53 4.26
N PHE A 136 21.25 6.09 5.27
CA PHE A 136 22.36 7.03 5.07
C PHE A 136 23.54 6.38 4.33
N LEU A 137 23.99 5.19 4.79
CA LEU A 137 25.10 4.47 4.15
C LEU A 137 24.79 4.13 2.68
N CYS A 138 23.53 3.76 2.37
CA CYS A 138 23.11 3.52 1.00
C CYS A 138 23.23 4.79 0.13
N ARG A 139 22.78 5.97 0.62
CA ARG A 139 22.93 7.24 -0.10
C ARG A 139 24.41 7.61 -0.31
N MET A 140 25.25 7.36 0.70
CA MET A 140 26.70 7.63 0.59
C MET A 140 27.39 6.70 -0.39
N ALA A 141 26.98 5.44 -0.48
CA ALA A 141 27.50 4.51 -1.48
C ALA A 141 27.23 4.97 -2.92
N GLU A 142 26.07 5.58 -3.16
CA GLU A 142 25.71 6.14 -4.47
C GLU A 142 26.59 7.37 -4.81
N VAL A 143 26.89 8.22 -3.82
CA VAL A 143 27.74 9.39 -3.97
C VAL A 143 29.22 9.00 -4.15
N THR A 144 29.71 7.94 -3.49
CA THR A 144 31.11 7.49 -3.54
C THR A 144 31.46 6.68 -4.79
N GLN A 145 30.50 6.21 -5.57
CA GLN A 145 30.79 5.75 -6.94
C GLN A 145 31.44 6.86 -7.79
N PHE A 146 31.30 8.12 -7.37
CA PHE A 146 31.93 9.28 -7.99
C PHE A 146 33.22 9.75 -7.30
N SER A 147 33.59 9.28 -6.09
CA SER A 147 34.71 9.84 -5.31
C SER A 147 35.47 8.85 -4.40
N GLY A 148 35.72 7.65 -4.79
CA GLY A 148 36.86 6.81 -4.30
C GLY A 148 37.05 6.59 -2.78
N LEU A 149 36.06 6.79 -1.90
CA LEU A 149 36.19 6.56 -0.44
C LEU A 149 35.59 5.20 -0.01
N ASP A 150 36.44 4.46 0.69
CA ASP A 150 36.22 3.20 1.42
C ASP A 150 35.13 2.23 0.95
N LYS A 151 35.36 1.63 -0.21
CA LYS A 151 34.52 0.64 -0.88
C LYS A 151 34.23 -0.62 -0.06
N ALA A 152 35.15 -1.03 0.83
CA ALA A 152 35.09 -2.30 1.53
C ALA A 152 34.00 -2.36 2.64
N LYS A 153 33.78 -1.27 3.39
CA LYS A 153 32.74 -1.20 4.43
C LYS A 153 31.33 -1.13 3.83
N THR A 154 31.21 -0.42 2.71
CA THR A 154 29.96 -0.18 2.00
C THR A 154 29.49 -1.41 1.24
N ASP A 155 30.40 -2.08 0.52
CA ASP A 155 30.14 -3.32 -0.22
C ASP A 155 29.71 -4.46 0.74
N ALA A 156 30.35 -4.58 1.91
CA ALA A 156 29.99 -5.60 2.91
C ALA A 156 28.60 -5.37 3.56
N CYS A 157 28.17 -4.13 3.72
CA CYS A 157 26.84 -3.80 4.24
C CYS A 157 25.76 -4.00 3.17
N ILE A 158 26.03 -3.57 1.94
CA ILE A 158 25.14 -3.70 0.77
C ILE A 158 25.00 -5.17 0.36
N GLU A 159 26.09 -5.97 0.36
CA GLU A 159 26.03 -7.41 0.10
C GLU A 159 25.29 -8.17 1.20
N ARG A 160 25.46 -7.80 2.47
CA ARG A 160 24.70 -8.42 3.57
C ARG A 160 23.20 -8.14 3.50
N GLU A 161 22.77 -6.99 3.01
CA GLU A 161 21.34 -6.71 2.78
C GLU A 161 20.82 -7.30 1.45
N LYS A 162 21.61 -7.32 0.39
CA LYS A 162 21.26 -8.02 -0.86
C LYS A 162 21.05 -9.52 -0.66
N ILE A 163 21.77 -10.12 0.29
CA ILE A 163 21.67 -11.55 0.63
C ILE A 163 20.51 -11.84 1.60
N LYS A 164 20.02 -10.84 2.35
CA LYS A 164 19.04 -11.06 3.43
C LYS A 164 17.57 -10.97 3.06
N SER A 165 17.18 -10.53 1.91
CA SER A 165 15.77 -10.51 1.52
C SER A 165 15.38 -9.27 0.72
N MET A 166 15.14 -9.44 -0.55
CA MET A 166 14.58 -8.35 -1.33
C MET A 166 13.12 -8.15 -0.93
N ASN A 167 12.89 -7.13 -0.11
CA ASN A 167 11.54 -6.69 0.25
C ASN A 167 11.06 -5.70 -0.82
N PRO A 168 10.12 -6.10 -1.72
CA PRO A 168 9.66 -5.24 -2.81
C PRO A 168 8.90 -4.02 -2.31
N TRP A 169 8.46 -4.03 -1.06
CA TRP A 169 7.66 -2.97 -0.43
C TRP A 169 8.45 -2.12 0.56
N SER A 170 9.78 -2.31 0.66
CA SER A 170 10.59 -1.43 1.49
C SER A 170 10.66 -0.03 0.89
N ASP A 171 10.71 0.99 1.75
CA ASP A 171 10.85 2.38 1.32
C ASP A 171 12.10 2.55 0.43
N TYR A 172 13.18 1.84 0.75
CA TYR A 172 14.40 1.81 -0.06
C TYR A 172 14.15 1.28 -1.47
N THR A 173 13.53 0.10 -1.61
CA THR A 173 13.24 -0.48 -2.92
C THR A 173 12.32 0.43 -3.73
N ILE A 174 11.25 0.92 -3.12
CA ILE A 174 10.28 1.81 -3.77
C ILE A 174 10.95 3.12 -4.21
N ASN A 175 11.75 3.77 -3.35
CA ASN A 175 12.42 5.02 -3.68
C ASN A 175 13.44 4.82 -4.81
N SER A 176 14.26 3.77 -4.75
CA SER A 176 15.21 3.43 -5.82
C SER A 176 14.51 3.19 -7.17
N LEU A 177 13.34 2.52 -7.15
CA LEU A 177 12.56 2.32 -8.37
C LEU A 177 11.93 3.63 -8.87
N LEU A 178 11.44 4.51 -7.97
CA LEU A 178 10.90 5.82 -8.34
C LEU A 178 11.98 6.74 -8.93
N GLU A 179 13.20 6.69 -8.43
CA GLU A 179 14.34 7.43 -9.01
C GLU A 179 14.64 6.98 -10.43
N LYS A 180 14.69 5.67 -10.69
CA LYS A 180 14.83 5.11 -12.05
C LYS A 180 13.67 5.52 -12.97
N LEU A 181 12.48 5.73 -12.41
CA LEU A 181 11.28 6.15 -13.13
C LEU A 181 11.12 7.68 -13.25
N ASN A 182 12.05 8.47 -12.70
CA ASN A 182 12.00 9.94 -12.77
C ASN A 182 11.80 10.49 -14.19
N PRO A 183 12.43 9.95 -15.27
CA PRO A 183 12.15 10.37 -16.65
C PRO A 183 10.69 10.08 -17.07
N PHE A 184 10.12 8.98 -16.60
CA PHE A 184 8.71 8.64 -16.82
C PHE A 184 7.80 9.62 -16.08
N ILE A 185 8.07 9.90 -14.83
CA ILE A 185 7.33 10.86 -14.00
C ILE A 185 7.32 12.23 -14.66
N LYS A 186 8.48 12.74 -15.12
CA LYS A 186 8.60 14.03 -15.82
C LYS A 186 7.80 14.10 -17.12
N LYS A 187 7.67 12.99 -17.86
CA LYS A 187 6.94 12.94 -19.14
C LYS A 187 5.44 13.24 -18.97
N TYR A 188 4.85 12.95 -17.84
CA TYR A 188 3.41 13.13 -17.59
C TYR A 188 3.06 14.50 -17.00
N ASN A 189 3.97 15.50 -17.07
CA ASN A 189 3.76 16.89 -16.62
C ASN A 189 3.05 16.98 -15.25
N PHE A 190 3.76 16.55 -14.23
CA PHE A 190 3.27 16.70 -12.86
C PHE A 190 3.35 18.17 -12.47
N VAL A 191 2.21 18.80 -12.27
CA VAL A 191 2.13 20.15 -11.74
C VAL A 191 2.28 20.06 -10.23
N ILE A 192 3.42 20.52 -9.70
CA ILE A 192 3.60 20.72 -8.27
C ILE A 192 2.78 21.96 -7.88
N VAL A 193 1.66 21.76 -7.21
CA VAL A 193 0.81 22.85 -6.71
C VAL A 193 0.99 22.93 -5.20
N ALA A 194 1.35 24.09 -4.69
CA ALA A 194 1.40 24.33 -3.25
C ALA A 194 -0.01 24.52 -2.70
N ALA A 195 -0.35 23.68 -1.71
CA ALA A 195 -1.51 23.71 -0.81
C ALA A 195 -2.93 23.51 -1.41
N LEU A 196 -3.65 22.55 -0.80
CA LEU A 196 -5.05 22.24 -1.06
C LEU A 196 -6.00 23.18 -0.29
N GLY A 197 -6.72 24.04 -1.00
CA GLY A 197 -7.97 24.62 -0.51
C GLY A 197 -9.17 23.78 -0.97
N PHE A 198 -10.13 23.48 -0.10
CA PHE A 198 -11.35 22.76 -0.43
C PHE A 198 -12.20 23.56 -1.44
N GLY A 199 -12.50 22.95 -2.58
CA GLY A 199 -13.23 23.59 -3.70
C GLY A 199 -12.35 23.85 -4.92
N SER A 200 -11.33 23.08 -5.13
CA SER A 200 -10.11 23.41 -5.87
C SER A 200 -10.14 22.97 -7.32
N TRP A 201 -9.61 23.83 -8.16
CA TRP A 201 -9.14 23.50 -9.49
C TRP A 201 -7.86 22.67 -9.40
N LEU A 202 -7.92 21.40 -9.77
CA LEU A 202 -6.77 20.52 -9.84
C LEU A 202 -6.36 20.36 -11.29
N GLY A 203 -5.21 20.92 -11.68
CA GLY A 203 -4.68 20.78 -13.03
C GLY A 203 -5.65 21.23 -14.13
N GLY A 204 -6.39 22.33 -13.92
CA GLY A 204 -7.38 22.88 -14.86
C GLY A 204 -8.76 22.20 -14.84
N CYS A 205 -8.99 21.24 -13.96
CA CYS A 205 -10.29 20.59 -13.76
C CYS A 205 -10.85 20.93 -12.38
N LYS A 206 -12.15 21.22 -12.31
CA LYS A 206 -12.88 21.44 -11.06
C LYS A 206 -13.48 20.12 -10.60
N TYR A 207 -13.22 19.75 -9.34
CA TYR A 207 -13.79 18.56 -8.70
C TYR A 207 -14.69 18.97 -7.55
N GLN A 208 -15.89 18.41 -7.51
CA GLN A 208 -16.84 18.59 -6.42
C GLN A 208 -16.93 17.33 -5.58
N ILE A 209 -16.32 17.34 -4.39
CA ILE A 209 -16.35 16.20 -3.46
C ILE A 209 -17.77 16.00 -2.94
N LYS A 210 -18.26 14.76 -3.00
CA LYS A 210 -19.61 14.37 -2.52
C LYS A 210 -19.58 13.60 -1.21
N GLY A 211 -18.52 12.88 -0.94
CA GLY A 211 -18.36 12.12 0.31
C GLY A 211 -17.13 11.25 0.30
N CYS A 212 -16.79 10.73 1.47
CA CYS A 212 -15.73 9.76 1.63
C CYS A 212 -16.26 8.39 1.20
N ALA A 213 -15.59 7.76 0.23
CA ALA A 213 -15.91 6.42 -0.26
C ALA A 213 -15.10 5.33 0.49
N GLY A 214 -13.95 5.69 1.09
CA GLY A 214 -13.15 4.76 1.87
C GLY A 214 -12.01 5.45 2.59
N ARG A 215 -11.57 4.87 3.72
CA ARG A 215 -10.40 5.29 4.48
C ARG A 215 -9.52 4.11 4.77
N GLY A 216 -8.28 4.17 4.30
CA GLY A 216 -7.23 3.20 4.62
C GLY A 216 -6.13 3.81 5.48
N GLY A 217 -5.15 3.00 5.89
CA GLY A 217 -4.02 3.47 6.71
C GLY A 217 -3.11 4.50 6.04
N PHE A 218 -3.14 4.61 4.71
CA PHE A 218 -2.24 5.47 3.92
C PHE A 218 -2.96 6.37 2.92
N ALA A 219 -4.25 6.15 2.70
CA ALA A 219 -5.02 6.89 1.73
C ALA A 219 -6.47 7.10 2.16
N GLU A 220 -7.04 8.21 1.72
CA GLU A 220 -8.47 8.47 1.80
C GLU A 220 -9.02 8.55 0.36
N VAL A 221 -10.15 7.90 0.12
CA VAL A 221 -10.80 7.89 -1.19
C VAL A 221 -12.12 8.67 -1.11
N TYR A 222 -12.29 9.62 -2.00
CA TYR A 222 -13.49 10.45 -2.07
C TYR A 222 -14.20 10.26 -3.40
N LYS A 223 -15.53 10.14 -3.35
CA LYS A 223 -16.39 10.27 -4.52
C LYS A 223 -16.49 11.73 -4.90
N ALA A 224 -16.24 12.07 -6.16
CA ALA A 224 -16.32 13.44 -6.65
C ALA A 224 -16.94 13.49 -8.06
N TYR A 225 -17.51 14.63 -8.40
CA TYR A 225 -17.88 14.93 -9.78
C TYR A 225 -16.79 15.78 -10.43
N LYS A 226 -16.44 15.42 -11.65
CA LYS A 226 -15.54 16.18 -12.50
C LYS A 226 -16.40 17.15 -13.33
N SER A 227 -16.12 18.45 -13.25
CA SER A 227 -16.99 19.49 -13.80
C SER A 227 -18.38 19.57 -13.13
N GLU A 228 -19.31 20.30 -13.76
CA GLU A 228 -20.66 20.50 -13.23
C GLU A 228 -21.66 19.40 -13.65
N LEU A 229 -21.18 18.39 -14.41
CA LEU A 229 -22.01 17.31 -14.90
C LEU A 229 -22.11 16.18 -13.86
N PRO A 230 -23.32 15.83 -13.39
CA PRO A 230 -23.51 14.77 -12.39
C PRO A 230 -23.13 13.37 -12.87
N GLU A 231 -22.93 13.19 -14.17
CA GLU A 231 -22.64 11.91 -14.81
C GLU A 231 -21.14 11.56 -14.79
N ASP A 232 -20.25 12.56 -14.67
CA ASP A 232 -18.79 12.36 -14.70
C ASP A 232 -18.25 12.13 -13.28
N VAL A 233 -18.53 10.94 -12.76
CA VAL A 233 -18.16 10.52 -11.40
C VAL A 233 -16.77 9.92 -11.38
N VAL A 234 -15.92 10.43 -10.48
CA VAL A 234 -14.55 9.94 -10.27
C VAL A 234 -14.28 9.61 -8.80
N ALA A 235 -13.28 8.76 -8.58
CA ALA A 235 -12.67 8.52 -7.29
C ALA A 235 -11.39 9.36 -7.18
N LEU A 236 -11.28 10.14 -6.10
CA LEU A 236 -10.07 10.89 -5.74
C LEU A 236 -9.39 10.16 -4.59
N LYS A 237 -8.29 9.46 -4.86
CA LYS A 237 -7.48 8.79 -3.84
C LYS A 237 -6.35 9.72 -3.41
N ILE A 238 -6.43 10.21 -2.18
CA ILE A 238 -5.46 11.12 -1.57
C ILE A 238 -4.50 10.32 -0.70
N GLN A 239 -3.21 10.37 -1.02
CA GLN A 239 -2.15 9.67 -0.26
C GLN A 239 -1.19 10.67 0.36
N LYS A 240 -0.84 10.42 1.63
CA LYS A 240 0.17 11.19 2.37
C LYS A 240 1.19 10.23 3.00
N PRO A 241 2.48 10.40 2.68
CA PRO A 241 3.11 11.31 1.71
C PRO A 241 2.73 10.99 0.25
N ALA A 242 3.18 11.83 -0.69
CA ALA A 242 2.96 11.61 -2.13
C ALA A 242 3.53 10.26 -2.58
N PHE A 243 2.74 9.49 -3.33
CA PHE A 243 3.13 8.15 -3.76
C PHE A 243 2.73 7.88 -5.21
N PRO A 244 3.56 8.22 -6.20
CA PRO A 244 3.26 8.10 -7.63
C PRO A 244 3.34 6.68 -8.17
N TRP A 245 3.81 5.71 -7.38
CA TRP A 245 4.01 4.31 -7.76
C TRP A 245 2.75 3.65 -8.33
N GLU A 246 1.61 3.88 -7.69
CA GLU A 246 0.34 3.33 -8.13
C GLU A 246 -0.04 3.82 -9.54
N PHE A 247 0.18 5.11 -9.85
CA PHE A 247 -0.06 5.64 -11.19
C PHE A 247 0.87 5.04 -12.24
N TYR A 248 2.13 4.79 -11.88
CA TYR A 248 3.06 4.07 -12.75
C TYR A 248 2.52 2.70 -13.13
N LEU A 249 2.02 1.93 -12.17
CA LEU A 249 1.46 0.60 -12.43
C LEU A 249 0.23 0.66 -13.34
N TYR A 250 -0.68 1.62 -13.14
CA TYR A 250 -1.79 1.82 -14.10
C TYR A 250 -1.29 2.03 -15.53
N ARG A 251 -0.19 2.79 -15.71
CA ARG A 251 0.40 2.97 -17.05
C ARG A 251 1.07 1.71 -17.60
N GLN A 252 1.58 0.82 -16.73
CA GLN A 252 2.09 -0.47 -17.18
C GLN A 252 0.95 -1.42 -17.58
N LEU A 253 -0.15 -1.41 -16.87
CA LEU A 253 -1.36 -2.15 -17.27
C LEU A 253 -1.86 -1.69 -18.65
N ASP A 254 -1.93 -0.37 -18.90
CA ASP A 254 -2.34 0.15 -20.20
C ASP A 254 -1.44 -0.31 -21.36
N LYS A 255 -0.18 -0.56 -21.08
CA LYS A 255 0.80 -1.00 -22.09
C LYS A 255 0.80 -2.50 -22.35
N ARG A 256 0.55 -3.31 -21.32
CA ARG A 256 0.82 -4.75 -21.33
C ARG A 256 -0.43 -5.61 -21.35
N ILE A 257 -1.54 -5.10 -20.82
CA ILE A 257 -2.79 -5.85 -20.77
C ILE A 257 -3.50 -5.72 -22.13
N PRO A 258 -3.95 -6.84 -22.74
CA PRO A 258 -4.73 -6.80 -23.98
C PRO A 258 -6.00 -5.96 -23.81
N SER A 259 -6.39 -5.21 -24.83
CA SER A 259 -7.55 -4.30 -24.78
C SER A 259 -8.83 -4.98 -24.32
N LYS A 260 -9.06 -6.22 -24.71
CA LYS A 260 -10.23 -7.02 -24.32
C LYS A 260 -10.30 -7.26 -22.81
N GLU A 261 -9.15 -7.42 -22.14
CA GLU A 261 -9.07 -7.70 -20.69
C GLU A 261 -8.83 -6.43 -19.87
N ARG A 262 -8.54 -5.28 -20.52
CA ARG A 262 -8.13 -4.05 -19.84
C ARG A 262 -9.19 -3.51 -18.88
N SER A 263 -10.46 -3.68 -19.18
CA SER A 263 -11.58 -3.24 -18.34
C SER A 263 -11.69 -3.99 -17.01
N ALA A 264 -11.05 -5.17 -16.88
CA ALA A 264 -10.97 -5.92 -15.63
C ALA A 264 -9.98 -5.31 -14.60
N PHE A 265 -9.25 -4.28 -15.00
CA PHE A 265 -8.29 -3.58 -14.14
C PHE A 265 -8.66 -2.10 -14.08
N GLY A 266 -8.69 -1.52 -12.91
CA GLY A 266 -9.06 -0.13 -12.72
C GLY A 266 -8.27 0.83 -13.63
N PHE A 267 -8.79 2.02 -13.84
CA PHE A 267 -8.16 3.03 -14.69
C PHE A 267 -7.90 4.30 -13.90
N ALA A 268 -6.66 4.80 -13.98
CA ALA A 268 -6.29 6.10 -13.44
C ALA A 268 -6.17 7.13 -14.57
N GLN A 269 -7.02 8.12 -14.54
CA GLN A 269 -7.04 9.19 -15.54
C GLN A 269 -5.80 10.06 -15.44
N ARG A 270 -5.43 10.48 -14.22
CA ARG A 270 -4.27 11.32 -13.92
C ARG A 270 -3.84 11.23 -12.47
N VAL A 271 -2.68 11.76 -12.18
CA VAL A 271 -2.21 11.98 -10.81
C VAL A 271 -1.75 13.43 -10.66
N HIS A 272 -2.08 14.03 -9.52
CA HIS A 272 -1.57 15.34 -9.12
C HIS A 272 -0.62 15.11 -7.94
N ILE A 273 0.62 15.61 -8.06
CA ILE A 273 1.64 15.45 -7.02
C ILE A 273 1.87 16.82 -6.36
N PHE A 274 1.78 16.83 -5.04
CA PHE A 274 2.05 17.96 -4.17
C PHE A 274 3.26 17.66 -3.29
N SER A 275 3.76 18.65 -2.58
CA SER A 275 4.92 18.48 -1.68
C SER A 275 4.64 17.51 -0.52
N ASP A 276 3.39 17.41 -0.06
CA ASP A 276 2.96 16.60 1.10
C ASP A 276 2.04 15.45 0.76
N CYS A 277 1.48 15.41 -0.45
CA CYS A 277 0.51 14.39 -0.86
C CYS A 277 0.49 14.15 -2.36
N SER A 278 -0.15 13.08 -2.78
CA SER A 278 -0.58 12.87 -4.16
C SER A 278 -2.09 12.63 -4.23
N ILE A 279 -2.72 13.05 -5.32
CA ILE A 279 -4.12 12.79 -5.61
C ILE A 279 -4.22 12.02 -6.91
N LEU A 280 -4.63 10.77 -6.82
CA LEU A 280 -4.89 9.90 -7.95
C LEU A 280 -6.37 10.03 -8.34
N VAL A 281 -6.63 10.34 -9.60
CA VAL A 281 -7.99 10.44 -10.17
C VAL A 281 -8.27 9.17 -10.93
N CYS A 282 -9.24 8.39 -10.41
CA CYS A 282 -9.63 7.09 -10.98
C CYS A 282 -11.10 7.08 -11.36
N ASP A 283 -11.48 6.11 -12.18
CA ASP A 283 -12.90 5.81 -12.40
C ASP A 283 -13.53 5.32 -11.10
N TYR A 284 -14.80 5.70 -10.88
CA TYR A 284 -15.54 5.34 -9.69
C TYR A 284 -16.47 4.16 -9.96
N VAL A 285 -16.34 3.08 -9.17
CA VAL A 285 -17.26 1.96 -9.12
C VAL A 285 -17.81 1.82 -7.71
N ALA A 286 -19.14 1.68 -7.59
CA ALA A 286 -19.82 1.90 -6.32
C ALA A 286 -19.66 0.76 -5.29
N HIS A 287 -19.54 -0.49 -5.74
CA HIS A 287 -19.63 -1.66 -4.85
C HIS A 287 -18.46 -2.62 -5.06
N GLY A 288 -17.91 -3.12 -3.95
CA GLY A 288 -16.90 -4.16 -3.93
C GLY A 288 -17.49 -5.56 -3.81
N LEU A 289 -16.69 -6.57 -4.12
CA LEU A 289 -17.04 -7.97 -3.90
C LEU A 289 -17.26 -8.24 -2.39
N GLN A 290 -16.55 -7.51 -1.51
CA GLN A 290 -16.77 -7.57 -0.07
C GLN A 290 -18.19 -7.13 0.31
N ASP A 291 -18.73 -6.10 -0.35
CA ASP A 291 -20.13 -5.66 -0.11
C ASP A 291 -21.12 -6.74 -0.51
N VAL A 292 -20.85 -7.44 -1.63
CA VAL A 292 -21.64 -8.59 -2.06
C VAL A 292 -21.61 -9.69 -1.01
N ILE A 293 -20.42 -10.12 -0.56
CA ILE A 293 -20.27 -11.16 0.48
C ILE A 293 -21.03 -10.75 1.74
N ASN A 294 -20.85 -9.51 2.19
CA ASN A 294 -21.51 -8.99 3.39
C ASN A 294 -23.03 -8.97 3.26
N SER A 295 -23.59 -8.70 2.08
CA SER A 295 -25.04 -8.71 1.86
C SER A 295 -25.66 -10.10 2.11
N TYR A 296 -24.95 -11.17 1.77
CA TYR A 296 -25.38 -12.55 2.09
C TYR A 296 -25.22 -12.86 3.58
N LEU A 297 -24.12 -12.43 4.20
CA LEU A 297 -23.88 -12.67 5.64
C LEU A 297 -24.93 -11.99 6.52
N VAL A 298 -25.30 -10.75 6.22
CA VAL A 298 -26.33 -10.01 6.97
C VAL A 298 -27.70 -10.69 6.90
N THR A 299 -28.01 -11.34 5.77
CA THR A 299 -29.27 -12.10 5.59
C THR A 299 -29.20 -13.53 6.11
N GLY A 300 -28.05 -13.96 6.68
CA GLY A 300 -27.85 -15.35 7.13
C GLY A 300 -27.83 -16.36 5.98
N GLN A 301 -27.66 -15.91 4.74
CA GLN A 301 -27.61 -16.76 3.55
C GLN A 301 -26.16 -16.98 3.10
N HIS A 302 -25.94 -18.05 2.35
CA HIS A 302 -24.69 -18.27 1.65
C HIS A 302 -24.83 -17.78 0.21
N MET A 303 -23.71 -17.31 -0.36
CA MET A 303 -23.66 -16.99 -1.77
C MET A 303 -23.94 -18.27 -2.59
N ASP A 304 -24.73 -18.13 -3.64
CA ASP A 304 -25.03 -19.27 -4.52
C ASP A 304 -23.75 -19.77 -5.22
N GLU A 305 -23.59 -21.08 -5.29
CA GLU A 305 -22.38 -21.71 -5.83
C GLU A 305 -22.06 -21.23 -7.24
N ILE A 306 -23.08 -21.02 -8.10
CA ILE A 306 -22.87 -20.56 -9.47
C ILE A 306 -22.30 -19.12 -9.52
N LEU A 307 -22.67 -18.26 -8.59
CA LEU A 307 -22.03 -16.94 -8.43
C LEU A 307 -20.59 -17.07 -7.94
N CYS A 308 -20.32 -17.98 -7.02
CA CYS A 308 -18.95 -18.26 -6.56
C CYS A 308 -18.10 -18.77 -7.74
N MET A 309 -18.61 -19.68 -8.57
CA MET A 309 -17.94 -20.18 -9.76
C MET A 309 -17.65 -19.04 -10.75
N TYR A 310 -18.65 -18.21 -11.03
CA TYR A 310 -18.50 -17.09 -11.95
C TYR A 310 -17.41 -16.10 -11.49
N TYR A 311 -17.47 -15.63 -10.25
CA TYR A 311 -16.45 -14.72 -9.74
C TYR A 311 -15.07 -15.39 -9.64
N THR A 312 -15.03 -16.69 -9.38
CA THR A 312 -13.78 -17.45 -9.43
C THR A 312 -13.17 -17.47 -10.83
N THR A 313 -13.98 -17.68 -11.87
CA THR A 313 -13.48 -17.61 -13.28
C THR A 313 -12.97 -16.22 -13.64
N GLU A 314 -13.64 -15.16 -13.17
CA GLU A 314 -13.18 -13.77 -13.37
C GLU A 314 -11.83 -13.52 -12.68
N MET A 315 -11.68 -13.94 -11.43
CA MET A 315 -10.42 -13.80 -10.68
C MET A 315 -9.28 -14.62 -11.28
N LEU A 316 -9.54 -15.86 -11.69
CA LEU A 316 -8.55 -16.71 -12.37
C LEU A 316 -8.07 -16.08 -13.67
N ARG A 317 -8.98 -15.53 -14.49
CA ARG A 317 -8.66 -14.82 -15.73
C ARG A 317 -7.83 -13.57 -15.45
N MET A 318 -8.21 -12.83 -14.44
CA MET A 318 -7.52 -11.61 -13.99
C MET A 318 -6.06 -11.89 -13.64
N LEU A 319 -5.83 -12.89 -12.78
CA LEU A 319 -4.47 -13.27 -12.38
C LEU A 319 -3.68 -13.95 -13.53
N GLU A 320 -4.33 -14.76 -14.40
CA GLU A 320 -3.70 -15.29 -15.61
C GLU A 320 -3.13 -14.14 -16.47
N THR A 321 -3.96 -13.13 -16.74
CA THR A 321 -3.59 -11.97 -17.54
C THR A 321 -2.50 -11.13 -16.88
N LEU A 322 -2.64 -10.86 -15.59
CA LEU A 322 -1.72 -10.04 -14.83
C LEU A 322 -0.32 -10.67 -14.70
N HIS A 323 -0.27 -11.94 -14.32
CA HIS A 323 0.98 -12.68 -14.16
C HIS A 323 1.69 -12.91 -15.48
N THR A 324 0.94 -13.11 -16.59
CA THR A 324 1.50 -13.17 -17.93
C THR A 324 2.14 -11.83 -18.33
N ALA A 325 1.57 -10.72 -17.90
CA ALA A 325 2.14 -9.38 -18.09
C ALA A 325 3.35 -9.08 -17.18
N GLY A 326 3.73 -10.01 -16.30
CA GLY A 326 4.85 -9.84 -15.38
C GLY A 326 4.55 -8.86 -14.23
N ILE A 327 3.31 -8.76 -13.80
CA ILE A 327 2.88 -7.88 -12.70
C ILE A 327 2.26 -8.73 -11.59
N ILE A 328 2.60 -8.43 -10.35
CA ILE A 328 2.01 -8.99 -9.13
C ILE A 328 1.18 -7.88 -8.47
N HIS A 329 -0.04 -8.18 -8.02
CA HIS A 329 -0.87 -7.19 -7.32
C HIS A 329 -0.39 -6.95 -5.88
N GLY A 330 -0.02 -8.00 -5.16
CA GLY A 330 0.57 -7.94 -3.81
C GLY A 330 -0.40 -7.61 -2.67
N ASP A 331 -1.69 -7.36 -2.96
CA ASP A 331 -2.77 -7.16 -1.98
C ASP A 331 -4.12 -7.62 -2.56
N PHE A 332 -4.13 -8.82 -3.16
CA PHE A 332 -5.31 -9.40 -3.81
C PHE A 332 -6.32 -9.85 -2.76
N LYS A 333 -7.42 -9.10 -2.62
CA LYS A 333 -8.48 -9.33 -1.63
C LYS A 333 -9.84 -8.80 -2.11
N SER A 334 -10.91 -9.21 -1.46
CA SER A 334 -12.29 -8.85 -1.80
C SER A 334 -12.58 -7.35 -1.77
N ASP A 335 -11.89 -6.59 -0.91
CA ASP A 335 -12.02 -5.12 -0.84
C ASP A 335 -11.48 -4.43 -2.09
N ASN A 336 -10.50 -5.03 -2.77
CA ASN A 336 -9.86 -4.49 -3.96
C ASN A 336 -10.48 -5.01 -5.27
N LEU A 337 -11.55 -5.79 -5.18
CA LEU A 337 -12.31 -6.33 -6.31
C LEU A 337 -13.66 -5.60 -6.39
N LEU A 338 -13.81 -4.67 -7.32
CA LEU A 338 -15.06 -3.97 -7.55
C LEU A 338 -15.94 -4.74 -8.52
N VAL A 339 -17.26 -4.74 -8.30
CA VAL A 339 -18.23 -5.44 -9.15
C VAL A 339 -18.75 -4.50 -10.22
N ARG A 340 -18.61 -4.90 -11.47
CA ARG A 340 -19.14 -4.20 -12.63
C ARG A 340 -20.41 -4.90 -13.11
N TYR A 341 -21.41 -4.10 -13.48
CA TYR A 341 -22.66 -4.58 -14.02
C TYR A 341 -22.85 -4.07 -15.44
N ALA A 342 -23.19 -4.97 -16.33
CA ALA A 342 -23.56 -4.63 -17.71
C ALA A 342 -24.74 -3.65 -17.74
N SER A 343 -24.72 -2.73 -18.68
CA SER A 343 -25.84 -1.79 -18.92
C SER A 343 -27.05 -2.47 -19.61
N GLY A 344 -26.82 -3.57 -20.35
CA GLY A 344 -27.84 -4.37 -21.00
C GLY A 344 -27.92 -5.79 -20.47
N ASP A 345 -28.91 -6.56 -20.94
CA ASP A 345 -29.09 -7.96 -20.53
C ASP A 345 -28.11 -8.87 -21.27
N PRO A 346 -27.22 -9.60 -20.58
CA PRO A 346 -26.32 -10.57 -21.19
C PRO A 346 -27.10 -11.70 -21.87
N GLN A 347 -26.53 -12.30 -22.92
CA GLN A 347 -27.10 -13.45 -23.63
C GLN A 347 -26.33 -14.73 -23.27
N GLU A 348 -27.03 -15.87 -23.19
CA GLU A 348 -26.44 -17.15 -22.75
C GLU A 348 -25.31 -17.62 -23.68
N ASP A 349 -25.50 -17.51 -24.98
CA ASP A 349 -24.57 -17.95 -26.04
C ASP A 349 -23.29 -17.08 -26.09
N ALA A 350 -23.38 -15.85 -25.60
CA ALA A 350 -22.26 -14.92 -25.54
C ALA A 350 -21.38 -15.07 -24.25
N PHE A 351 -21.74 -15.96 -23.34
CA PHE A 351 -21.03 -16.13 -22.06
C PHE A 351 -19.54 -16.48 -22.23
N LEU A 352 -19.23 -17.54 -23.00
CA LEU A 352 -17.84 -17.98 -23.24
C LEU A 352 -17.01 -16.97 -24.03
N SER A 353 -17.62 -16.35 -25.04
CA SER A 353 -16.95 -15.35 -25.87
C SER A 353 -16.76 -14.03 -25.13
N ARG A 354 -17.51 -13.82 -24.04
CA ARG A 354 -17.58 -12.56 -23.31
C ARG A 354 -17.86 -11.36 -24.22
N SER A 355 -18.77 -11.54 -25.16
CA SER A 355 -19.15 -10.48 -26.10
C SER A 355 -20.43 -9.77 -25.67
N GLY A 356 -20.64 -8.57 -26.22
CA GLY A 356 -21.77 -7.72 -25.89
C GLY A 356 -21.80 -7.34 -24.41
N PRO A 357 -22.96 -7.38 -23.72
CA PRO A 357 -23.06 -6.98 -22.31
C PRO A 357 -22.12 -7.70 -21.35
N TRP A 358 -21.63 -8.90 -21.68
CA TRP A 358 -20.65 -9.61 -20.87
C TRP A 358 -19.27 -8.93 -20.81
N GLU A 359 -18.94 -8.03 -21.72
CA GLU A 359 -17.68 -7.25 -21.69
C GLU A 359 -17.65 -6.29 -20.50
N ASP A 360 -18.82 -5.75 -20.14
CA ASP A 360 -18.97 -4.82 -19.02
C ASP A 360 -19.32 -5.52 -17.71
N GLN A 361 -19.76 -6.78 -17.78
CA GLN A 361 -20.09 -7.58 -16.59
C GLN A 361 -18.84 -8.23 -16.01
N GLY A 362 -18.65 -8.21 -14.70
CA GLY A 362 -17.56 -8.93 -14.02
C GLY A 362 -16.94 -8.19 -12.85
N LEU A 363 -15.65 -8.36 -12.70
CA LEU A 363 -14.86 -7.73 -11.65
C LEU A 363 -13.89 -6.69 -12.23
N CYS A 364 -13.46 -5.77 -11.37
CA CYS A 364 -12.43 -4.78 -11.65
C CYS A 364 -11.47 -4.71 -10.47
N LEU A 365 -10.21 -5.02 -10.70
CA LEU A 365 -9.15 -5.00 -9.69
C LEU A 365 -8.57 -3.58 -9.56
N ILE A 366 -8.49 -3.09 -8.35
CA ILE A 366 -8.02 -1.74 -8.00
C ILE A 366 -6.97 -1.79 -6.89
N ASP A 367 -6.43 -0.63 -6.54
CA ASP A 367 -5.46 -0.42 -5.44
C ASP A 367 -4.09 -1.08 -5.70
N TRP A 368 -3.35 -0.47 -6.62
CA TRP A 368 -2.02 -0.92 -7.06
C TRP A 368 -0.87 -0.43 -6.17
N GLY A 369 -1.18 0.12 -5.00
CA GLY A 369 -0.17 0.66 -4.09
C GLY A 369 0.87 -0.37 -3.60
N ARG A 370 0.56 -1.65 -3.67
CA ARG A 370 1.48 -2.76 -3.35
C ARG A 370 1.90 -3.58 -4.57
N GLY A 371 1.50 -3.17 -5.75
CA GLY A 371 1.83 -3.89 -6.97
C GLY A 371 3.33 -3.94 -7.24
N ILE A 372 3.78 -5.00 -7.89
CA ILE A 372 5.18 -5.26 -8.21
C ILE A 372 5.29 -5.44 -9.72
N ASP A 373 6.10 -4.61 -10.36
CA ASP A 373 6.47 -4.79 -11.77
C ASP A 373 7.74 -5.61 -11.86
N LEU A 374 7.62 -6.87 -12.25
CA LEU A 374 8.75 -7.81 -12.35
C LEU A 374 9.79 -7.38 -13.38
N SER A 375 9.45 -6.54 -14.36
CA SER A 375 10.42 -6.05 -15.35
C SER A 375 11.48 -5.12 -14.75
N LEU A 376 11.28 -4.63 -13.54
CA LEU A 376 12.22 -3.78 -12.81
C LEU A 376 13.22 -4.58 -11.96
N PHE A 377 13.07 -5.90 -11.93
CA PHE A 377 13.86 -6.82 -11.12
C PHE A 377 14.58 -7.85 -12.00
N PRO A 378 15.61 -8.56 -11.49
CA PRO A 378 16.20 -9.71 -12.17
C PRO A 378 15.17 -10.80 -12.48
N VAL A 379 15.38 -11.58 -13.54
CA VAL A 379 14.43 -12.58 -14.03
C VAL A 379 14.06 -13.62 -12.95
N ASP A 380 15.06 -14.05 -12.19
CA ASP A 380 14.92 -15.12 -11.18
C ASP A 380 14.63 -14.55 -9.79
N ILE A 381 14.12 -13.32 -9.71
CA ILE A 381 13.81 -12.69 -8.42
C ILE A 381 12.75 -13.48 -7.65
N GLU A 382 13.00 -13.68 -6.39
CA GLU A 382 12.03 -14.08 -5.37
C GLU A 382 12.05 -13.04 -4.25
N PHE A 383 10.95 -12.90 -3.55
CA PHE A 383 10.77 -11.90 -2.52
C PHE A 383 10.68 -12.52 -1.13
N HIS A 384 11.24 -11.84 -0.15
CA HIS A 384 11.15 -12.17 1.26
C HIS A 384 10.56 -10.96 1.99
N ALA A 385 9.26 -10.90 2.09
CA ALA A 385 8.55 -9.85 2.79
C ALA A 385 7.24 -10.39 3.32
N ASP A 386 6.65 -9.71 4.28
CA ASP A 386 5.34 -10.04 4.81
C ASP A 386 4.29 -9.04 4.33
N CYS A 387 3.10 -9.51 4.01
CA CYS A 387 1.99 -8.62 3.70
C CYS A 387 1.39 -8.05 5.00
N ARG A 388 0.79 -6.84 4.91
CA ARG A 388 0.22 -6.18 6.10
C ARG A 388 -1.11 -6.76 6.56
N THR A 389 -1.78 -7.52 5.69
CA THR A 389 -3.10 -8.10 5.96
C THR A 389 -2.91 -9.54 6.45
N SER A 390 -3.06 -9.77 7.75
CA SER A 390 -2.72 -11.03 8.41
C SER A 390 -3.38 -12.27 7.78
N ASN A 391 -4.65 -12.18 7.39
CA ASN A 391 -5.39 -13.29 6.82
C ASN A 391 -5.03 -13.61 5.35
N PHE A 392 -4.21 -12.76 4.72
CA PHE A 392 -3.78 -12.89 3.32
C PHE A 392 -2.27 -13.22 3.18
N ARG A 393 -1.62 -13.60 4.27
CA ARG A 393 -0.23 -14.08 4.22
C ARG A 393 -0.19 -15.44 3.54
N CYS A 394 0.47 -15.53 2.39
CA CYS A 394 0.64 -16.81 1.70
C CYS A 394 1.46 -17.80 2.53
N ILE A 395 1.42 -19.07 2.18
CA ILE A 395 2.07 -20.17 2.92
C ILE A 395 3.58 -19.89 3.04
N GLU A 396 4.19 -19.40 1.99
CA GLU A 396 5.61 -19.04 1.94
C GLU A 396 5.95 -17.95 2.97
N MET A 397 5.10 -16.91 3.11
CA MET A 397 5.27 -15.88 4.14
C MET A 397 5.09 -16.45 5.55
N GLN A 398 4.12 -17.35 5.75
CA GLN A 398 3.87 -17.99 7.05
C GLN A 398 5.04 -18.89 7.49
N GLU A 399 5.70 -19.53 6.52
CA GLU A 399 6.84 -20.42 6.73
C GLU A 399 8.21 -19.73 6.54
N ASN A 400 8.21 -18.40 6.38
CA ASN A 400 9.42 -17.60 6.13
C ASN A 400 10.26 -18.12 4.95
N ARG A 401 9.58 -18.49 3.86
CA ARG A 401 10.17 -18.92 2.60
C ARG A 401 10.03 -17.84 1.52
N PRO A 402 10.88 -17.83 0.49
CA PRO A 402 10.73 -16.90 -0.64
C PRO A 402 9.42 -17.15 -1.40
N TRP A 403 8.88 -16.07 -1.98
CA TRP A 403 7.64 -16.08 -2.74
C TRP A 403 7.73 -15.16 -3.96
N LYS A 404 6.82 -15.34 -4.91
CA LYS A 404 6.65 -14.48 -6.10
C LYS A 404 5.16 -14.26 -6.37
N PHE A 405 4.54 -15.10 -7.17
CA PHE A 405 3.11 -15.02 -7.48
C PHE A 405 2.19 -15.59 -6.40
N GLN A 406 2.74 -16.32 -5.43
CA GLN A 406 1.98 -17.01 -4.40
C GLN A 406 1.14 -16.08 -3.53
N VAL A 407 1.56 -14.84 -3.36
CA VAL A 407 0.79 -13.82 -2.61
C VAL A 407 -0.58 -13.57 -3.24
N ASP A 408 -0.67 -13.43 -4.56
CA ASP A 408 -1.92 -13.20 -5.27
C ASP A 408 -2.78 -14.48 -5.34
N ILE A 409 -2.14 -15.62 -5.59
CA ILE A 409 -2.79 -16.93 -5.66
C ILE A 409 -3.44 -17.28 -4.32
N TYR A 410 -2.72 -17.06 -3.23
CA TYR A 410 -3.26 -17.29 -1.89
C TYR A 410 -4.42 -16.34 -1.60
N GLY A 411 -4.29 -15.07 -2.00
CA GLY A 411 -5.37 -14.09 -1.91
C GLY A 411 -6.64 -14.54 -2.63
N LEU A 412 -6.50 -15.08 -3.85
CA LEU A 412 -7.61 -15.66 -4.59
C LEU A 412 -8.27 -16.82 -3.81
N CYS A 413 -7.47 -17.75 -3.28
CA CYS A 413 -8.01 -18.85 -2.46
C CYS A 413 -8.79 -18.36 -1.25
N VAL A 414 -8.28 -17.34 -0.55
CA VAL A 414 -8.98 -16.73 0.59
C VAL A 414 -10.31 -16.11 0.18
N VAL A 415 -10.34 -15.34 -0.93
CA VAL A 415 -11.58 -14.72 -1.43
C VAL A 415 -12.60 -15.77 -1.83
N VAL A 416 -12.18 -16.82 -2.55
CA VAL A 416 -13.08 -17.94 -2.91
C VAL A 416 -13.65 -18.63 -1.66
N HIS A 417 -12.80 -18.88 -0.67
CA HIS A 417 -13.25 -19.47 0.58
C HIS A 417 -14.26 -18.56 1.30
N MET A 418 -14.04 -17.24 1.29
CA MET A 418 -14.98 -16.27 1.87
C MET A 418 -16.34 -16.29 1.14
N MET A 419 -16.34 -16.37 -0.20
CA MET A 419 -17.59 -16.49 -0.96
C MET A 419 -18.37 -17.78 -0.63
N LEU A 420 -17.69 -18.90 -0.49
CA LEU A 420 -18.30 -20.22 -0.23
C LEU A 420 -18.77 -20.37 1.23
N HIS A 421 -17.94 -19.93 2.18
CA HIS A 421 -18.13 -20.23 3.61
C HIS A 421 -18.51 -19.01 4.47
N GLY A 422 -18.39 -17.79 3.93
CA GLY A 422 -18.64 -16.55 4.68
C GLY A 422 -17.58 -16.21 5.74
N GLN A 423 -16.42 -16.87 5.72
CA GLN A 423 -15.34 -16.66 6.70
C GLN A 423 -13.97 -16.79 6.06
N TYR A 424 -12.95 -16.25 6.71
CA TYR A 424 -11.56 -16.38 6.24
C TYR A 424 -11.13 -17.85 6.22
N MET A 425 -10.21 -18.16 5.30
CA MET A 425 -9.65 -19.49 5.12
C MET A 425 -8.63 -19.81 6.23
N GLU A 426 -8.87 -20.89 6.97
CA GLU A 426 -7.86 -21.53 7.79
C GLU A 426 -7.26 -22.71 7.03
N LEU A 427 -5.92 -22.90 7.16
CA LEU A 427 -5.19 -23.98 6.51
C LEU A 427 -5.03 -25.18 7.44
N GLU A 428 -5.10 -26.35 6.84
CA GLU A 428 -4.66 -27.61 7.40
C GLU A 428 -3.43 -28.10 6.62
N LYS A 429 -2.37 -28.47 7.35
CA LYS A 429 -1.15 -29.08 6.79
C LYS A 429 -1.19 -30.58 7.02
N LYS A 430 -1.28 -31.36 5.96
CA LYS A 430 -1.21 -32.83 6.00
C LYS A 430 0.17 -33.30 5.58
N ILE A 431 0.72 -34.22 6.34
CA ILE A 431 2.00 -34.86 6.04
C ILE A 431 1.71 -36.30 5.61
N GLY A 432 2.05 -36.63 4.37
CA GLY A 432 1.93 -37.99 3.84
C GLY A 432 2.93 -38.95 4.49
N ALA A 433 2.70 -40.24 4.35
CA ALA A 433 3.61 -41.29 4.86
C ALA A 433 5.00 -41.22 4.19
N ASP A 434 5.09 -40.66 3.02
CA ASP A 434 6.30 -40.41 2.24
C ASP A 434 7.00 -39.07 2.58
N GLY A 435 6.50 -38.34 3.57
CA GLY A 435 7.00 -37.03 3.97
C GLY A 435 6.51 -35.87 3.08
N SER A 436 5.67 -36.12 2.08
CA SER A 436 5.05 -35.07 1.27
C SER A 436 4.15 -34.18 2.13
N VAL A 437 4.16 -32.87 1.83
CA VAL A 437 3.33 -31.89 2.53
C VAL A 437 2.23 -31.43 1.60
N LEU A 438 0.99 -31.50 2.08
CA LEU A 438 -0.20 -31.02 1.37
C LEU A 438 -0.92 -29.98 2.22
N TYR A 439 -1.14 -28.79 1.64
CA TYR A 439 -1.95 -27.73 2.25
C TYR A 439 -3.36 -27.75 1.66
N GLN A 440 -4.36 -27.64 2.50
CA GLN A 440 -5.77 -27.56 2.12
C GLN A 440 -6.55 -26.68 3.08
N PRO A 441 -7.73 -26.13 2.67
CA PRO A 441 -8.63 -25.47 3.60
C PRO A 441 -9.11 -26.47 4.66
N LYS A 442 -9.18 -26.00 5.92
CA LYS A 442 -9.69 -26.79 7.04
C LYS A 442 -11.21 -27.00 6.97
N SER A 443 -11.92 -26.06 6.32
CA SER A 443 -13.38 -26.13 6.16
C SER A 443 -13.76 -27.16 5.12
N TYR A 444 -14.73 -28.04 5.47
CA TYR A 444 -15.24 -29.04 4.54
C TYR A 444 -16.17 -28.42 3.50
N LEU A 445 -16.03 -28.84 2.23
CA LEU A 445 -16.95 -28.48 1.16
C LEU A 445 -18.33 -29.13 1.40
N LYS A 446 -19.40 -28.40 1.12
CA LYS A 446 -20.76 -28.92 1.29
C LYS A 446 -21.08 -29.99 0.24
N ARG A 447 -21.80 -31.05 0.62
CA ARG A 447 -22.07 -32.20 -0.24
C ARG A 447 -22.85 -31.88 -1.52
N TYR A 448 -23.56 -30.77 -1.57
CA TYR A 448 -24.33 -30.32 -2.74
C TYR A 448 -23.55 -29.39 -3.65
N TRP A 449 -22.30 -29.06 -3.32
CA TRP A 449 -21.38 -28.33 -4.19
C TRP A 449 -20.65 -29.31 -5.12
N ASN A 450 -20.09 -28.78 -6.21
CA ASN A 450 -19.17 -29.54 -7.07
C ASN A 450 -17.82 -29.68 -6.38
N ILE A 451 -17.73 -30.70 -5.50
CA ILE A 451 -16.58 -30.94 -4.65
C ILE A 451 -15.29 -31.07 -5.48
N ASP A 452 -15.35 -31.81 -6.61
CA ASP A 452 -14.19 -32.10 -7.43
C ASP A 452 -13.55 -30.82 -8.00
N LEU A 453 -14.35 -29.87 -8.49
CA LEU A 453 -13.86 -28.60 -9.01
C LEU A 453 -13.19 -27.78 -7.92
N TRP A 454 -13.85 -27.61 -6.78
CA TRP A 454 -13.32 -26.81 -5.68
C TRP A 454 -12.09 -27.44 -5.05
N GLN A 455 -12.10 -28.75 -4.84
CA GLN A 455 -10.97 -29.48 -4.28
C GLN A 455 -9.76 -29.41 -5.20
N ASN A 456 -9.97 -29.63 -6.51
CA ASN A 456 -8.90 -29.49 -7.50
C ASN A 456 -8.29 -28.09 -7.49
N MET A 457 -9.13 -27.04 -7.45
CA MET A 457 -8.65 -25.66 -7.42
C MET A 457 -7.80 -25.38 -6.18
N PHE A 458 -8.33 -25.66 -4.97
CA PHE A 458 -7.59 -25.38 -3.73
C PHE A 458 -6.31 -26.23 -3.65
N THR A 459 -6.37 -27.52 -4.00
CA THR A 459 -5.20 -28.40 -3.94
C THR A 459 -4.12 -27.91 -4.91
N THR A 460 -4.51 -27.56 -6.13
CA THR A 460 -3.56 -27.09 -7.14
C THR A 460 -2.92 -25.77 -6.73
N LEU A 461 -3.72 -24.78 -6.31
CA LEU A 461 -3.23 -23.43 -6.05
C LEU A 461 -2.46 -23.31 -4.73
N LEU A 462 -2.85 -24.03 -3.69
CA LEU A 462 -2.17 -24.00 -2.40
C LEU A 462 -0.85 -24.82 -2.39
N ASN A 463 -0.63 -25.67 -3.40
CA ASN A 463 0.54 -26.55 -3.46
C ASN A 463 1.41 -26.35 -4.72
N CYS A 464 1.28 -25.26 -5.45
CA CYS A 464 2.02 -24.98 -6.69
C CYS A 464 3.46 -24.47 -6.46
N GLN A 465 4.10 -24.88 -5.36
CA GLN A 465 5.45 -24.46 -4.98
C GLN A 465 6.47 -24.71 -6.11
N GLY A 466 7.19 -23.66 -6.51
CA GLY A 466 8.30 -23.75 -7.49
C GLY A 466 7.90 -24.01 -8.94
N ASN A 467 6.73 -24.58 -9.19
CA ASN A 467 6.24 -24.96 -10.53
C ASN A 467 5.09 -24.09 -11.04
N TYR A 468 4.93 -22.89 -10.47
CA TYR A 468 3.85 -22.01 -10.90
C TYR A 468 4.05 -21.49 -12.32
N SER A 469 2.98 -21.60 -13.11
CA SER A 469 2.85 -20.95 -14.41
C SER A 469 1.43 -20.40 -14.57
N PRO A 470 1.21 -19.25 -15.25
CA PRO A 470 -0.12 -18.72 -15.54
C PRO A 470 -1.03 -19.72 -16.28
N MET A 471 -0.47 -20.70 -16.97
CA MET A 471 -1.22 -21.79 -17.62
C MET A 471 -2.02 -22.65 -16.64
N ILE A 472 -1.59 -22.75 -15.38
CA ILE A 472 -2.34 -23.44 -14.32
C ILE A 472 -3.68 -22.74 -14.08
N LEU A 473 -3.66 -21.39 -13.98
CA LEU A 473 -4.87 -20.59 -13.82
C LEU A 473 -5.82 -20.74 -15.01
N GLN A 474 -5.28 -20.78 -16.22
CA GLN A 474 -6.05 -21.02 -17.44
C GLN A 474 -6.74 -22.39 -17.43
N GLY A 475 -6.02 -23.44 -17.03
CA GLY A 475 -6.57 -24.79 -16.93
C GLY A 475 -7.72 -24.88 -15.92
N LEU A 476 -7.53 -24.29 -14.72
CA LEU A 476 -8.58 -24.24 -13.70
C LEU A 476 -9.78 -23.43 -14.18
N ARG A 477 -9.56 -22.25 -14.76
CA ARG A 477 -10.64 -21.41 -15.30
C ARG A 477 -11.48 -22.16 -16.32
N LYS A 478 -10.86 -22.85 -17.30
CA LYS A 478 -11.55 -23.66 -18.30
C LYS A 478 -12.39 -24.75 -17.66
N SER A 479 -11.91 -25.40 -16.61
CA SER A 479 -12.68 -26.45 -15.90
C SER A 479 -13.99 -25.91 -15.33
N PHE A 480 -14.01 -24.70 -14.75
CA PHE A 480 -15.22 -24.05 -14.26
C PHE A 480 -16.13 -23.59 -15.41
N GLU A 481 -15.57 -22.96 -16.46
CA GLU A 481 -16.30 -22.51 -17.64
C GLU A 481 -16.99 -23.69 -18.34
N ASP A 482 -16.27 -24.79 -18.55
CA ASP A 482 -16.79 -26.00 -19.17
C ASP A 482 -17.93 -26.63 -18.34
N TYR A 483 -17.80 -26.66 -17.03
CA TYR A 483 -18.85 -27.16 -16.14
C TYR A 483 -20.12 -26.31 -16.25
N MET A 484 -20.00 -24.98 -16.19
CA MET A 484 -21.13 -24.07 -16.30
C MET A 484 -21.81 -24.18 -17.66
N CYS A 485 -21.05 -24.33 -18.76
CA CYS A 485 -21.57 -24.37 -20.10
C CYS A 485 -22.19 -25.73 -20.47
N LYS A 486 -21.71 -26.83 -19.88
CA LYS A 486 -22.36 -28.17 -20.07
C LYS A 486 -23.79 -28.22 -19.53
N GLN A 487 -24.20 -27.27 -18.72
CA GLN A 487 -25.51 -27.21 -18.08
C GLN A 487 -26.15 -25.82 -18.36
N PRO A 488 -26.86 -25.65 -19.49
CA PRO A 488 -27.41 -24.35 -19.91
C PRO A 488 -28.26 -23.62 -18.82
N HIS A 489 -28.95 -24.39 -17.98
CA HIS A 489 -29.73 -23.84 -16.92
C HIS A 489 -28.88 -23.08 -15.87
N LEU A 490 -27.57 -23.39 -15.73
CA LEU A 490 -26.70 -22.70 -14.81
C LEU A 490 -26.39 -21.27 -15.29
N ILE A 491 -26.18 -21.06 -16.57
CA ILE A 491 -25.96 -19.72 -17.13
C ILE A 491 -27.21 -18.86 -16.98
N LYS A 492 -28.40 -19.44 -17.23
CA LYS A 492 -29.67 -18.77 -16.98
C LYS A 492 -29.83 -18.35 -15.52
N LYS A 493 -29.54 -19.27 -14.59
CA LYS A 493 -29.55 -19.01 -13.16
C LYS A 493 -28.56 -17.92 -12.79
N LEU A 494 -27.33 -17.97 -13.32
CA LEU A 494 -26.31 -16.95 -13.11
C LEU A 494 -26.82 -15.55 -13.49
N MET A 495 -27.39 -15.42 -14.70
CA MET A 495 -27.94 -14.13 -15.18
C MET A 495 -29.01 -13.57 -14.23
N GLN A 496 -29.93 -14.43 -13.77
CA GLN A 496 -30.98 -14.04 -12.80
C GLN A 496 -30.38 -13.57 -11.47
N LEU A 497 -29.34 -14.26 -10.98
CA LEU A 497 -28.65 -13.91 -9.75
C LEU A 497 -27.88 -12.59 -9.88
N LEU A 498 -27.23 -12.33 -10.99
CA LEU A 498 -26.53 -11.07 -11.27
C LEU A 498 -27.52 -9.90 -11.31
N VAL A 499 -28.67 -10.05 -11.97
CA VAL A 499 -29.73 -9.02 -11.99
C VAL A 499 -30.25 -8.76 -10.57
N ARG A 500 -30.56 -9.82 -9.80
CA ARG A 500 -31.02 -9.69 -8.41
C ARG A 500 -29.98 -8.99 -7.53
N GLN A 501 -28.71 -9.37 -7.64
CA GLN A 501 -27.61 -8.77 -6.90
C GLN A 501 -27.48 -7.27 -7.22
N ARG A 502 -27.52 -6.89 -8.50
CA ARG A 502 -27.52 -5.49 -8.95
C ARG A 502 -28.66 -4.72 -8.31
N THR A 503 -29.87 -5.28 -8.36
CA THR A 503 -31.05 -4.65 -7.78
C THR A 503 -30.88 -4.44 -6.27
N CYS A 504 -30.44 -5.45 -5.53
CA CYS A 504 -30.24 -5.34 -4.08
C CYS A 504 -29.20 -4.27 -3.70
N LEU A 505 -28.08 -4.20 -4.40
CA LEU A 505 -27.02 -3.24 -4.09
C LEU A 505 -27.33 -1.80 -4.55
N CYS A 506 -28.09 -1.65 -5.64
CA CYS A 506 -28.42 -0.32 -6.17
C CYS A 506 -29.70 0.28 -5.58
N SER A 507 -30.58 -0.53 -4.97
CA SER A 507 -31.81 -0.05 -4.34
C SER A 507 -31.64 0.59 -2.97
N GLY A 508 -30.44 0.51 -2.40
CA GLY A 508 -30.07 1.15 -1.12
C GLY A 508 -29.57 2.58 -1.26
N LYS A 509 -29.91 3.28 -2.36
CA LYS A 509 -29.56 4.69 -2.62
C LYS A 509 -30.69 5.62 -2.23
#